data_7ee137d243c57890b2439dcbc527597f
#
_entry.id   7ee137d243c57890b2439dcbc527597f
#
_cell.length_a   1.000
_cell.length_b   1.000
_cell.length_c   1.000
_cell.angle_alpha   90.00
_cell.angle_beta   90.00
_cell.angle_gamma   90.00
#
_symmetry.space_group_name_H-M   'P 1'
#
loop_
_entity.id
_entity.type
_entity.pdbx_description
1 polymer ?
#
loop_
_entity_poly.entity_id
_entity_poly.type
_entity_poly.pdbx_seq_one_letter_code
_entity_poly.pdbx_strand_id
1 'polypeptide(L)'
;TGSPDNVKLTWARDIAMADQRLGGARPHFPDIRTGNGYDVHAFEPGDHVMLCGVRIAHDKKLSGHSDADVGLHALTDALLATCGAGDIGTHFPPSDPQWKGAASHLFVEHAAAIVRGRGGRIANADVTLICEAPKVGPHRPAMTTALAEMLHISPERISIKATTNEKLGFI
;
A
#
# COMPACT_ATOMS: atom_id res chain seq x y z
N THR A 1 -40.77 33.35 -20.90
CA THR A 1 -39.49 32.92 -21.47
C THR A 1 -38.90 31.82 -20.59
N GLY A 2 -39.21 30.54 -20.92
CA GLY A 2 -38.65 29.40 -20.17
C GLY A 2 -37.32 28.98 -20.78
N SER A 3 -36.48 28.24 -20.00
CA SER A 3 -35.28 27.59 -20.51
C SER A 3 -35.66 26.36 -21.33
N PRO A 4 -34.97 26.08 -22.47
CA PRO A 4 -35.14 24.84 -23.20
C PRO A 4 -34.80 23.59 -22.38
N ASP A 5 -34.09 23.76 -21.27
CA ASP A 5 -33.75 22.70 -20.32
C ASP A 5 -34.82 22.43 -19.25
N ASN A 6 -35.90 23.22 -19.26
CA ASN A 6 -37.01 23.05 -18.32
C ASN A 6 -37.95 21.95 -18.80
N VAL A 7 -37.78 20.76 -18.28
CA VAL A 7 -38.58 19.57 -18.62
C VAL A 7 -39.69 19.36 -17.61
N LYS A 8 -40.93 19.32 -18.10
CA LYS A 8 -42.10 18.98 -17.26
C LYS A 8 -42.08 17.47 -16.97
N LEU A 9 -42.03 17.11 -15.69
CA LEU A 9 -42.12 15.71 -15.24
C LEU A 9 -43.60 15.31 -15.12
N THR A 10 -44.08 14.51 -16.01
CA THR A 10 -45.50 14.12 -16.10
C THR A 10 -45.68 12.61 -15.93
N TRP A 11 -44.70 11.83 -16.36
CA TRP A 11 -44.73 10.37 -16.34
C TRP A 11 -43.56 9.78 -15.59
N ALA A 12 -43.69 8.56 -15.06
CA ALA A 12 -42.59 7.87 -14.36
C ALA A 12 -41.29 7.80 -15.18
N ARG A 13 -41.37 7.68 -16.48
CA ARG A 13 -40.21 7.69 -17.41
C ARG A 13 -39.50 9.05 -17.43
N ASP A 14 -40.24 10.15 -17.22
CA ASP A 14 -39.66 11.50 -17.22
C ASP A 14 -38.82 11.72 -15.98
N ILE A 15 -39.21 11.10 -14.84
CA ILE A 15 -38.42 11.07 -13.59
C ILE A 15 -37.10 10.34 -13.81
N ALA A 16 -37.13 9.17 -14.43
CA ALA A 16 -35.92 8.42 -14.74
C ALA A 16 -34.97 9.18 -15.69
N MET A 17 -35.55 9.88 -16.70
CA MET A 17 -34.74 10.73 -17.61
C MET A 17 -34.17 11.96 -16.89
N ALA A 18 -34.92 12.58 -15.98
CA ALA A 18 -34.43 13.70 -15.19
C ALA A 18 -33.34 13.25 -14.21
N ASP A 19 -33.51 12.11 -13.56
CA ASP A 19 -32.50 11.53 -12.66
C ASP A 19 -31.21 11.18 -13.41
N GLN A 20 -31.33 10.65 -14.63
CA GLN A 20 -30.18 10.38 -15.50
C GLN A 20 -29.46 11.67 -15.94
N ARG A 21 -30.19 12.75 -16.23
CA ARG A 21 -29.63 14.07 -16.56
C ARG A 21 -28.98 14.73 -15.34
N LEU A 22 -29.64 14.69 -14.18
CA LEU A 22 -29.14 15.25 -12.91
C LEU A 22 -28.03 14.40 -12.31
N GLY A 23 -28.11 13.07 -12.43
CA GLY A 23 -27.06 12.14 -11.99
C GLY A 23 -25.78 12.30 -12.79
N GLY A 24 -25.88 12.60 -14.09
CA GLY A 24 -24.73 12.91 -14.95
C GLY A 24 -24.11 14.30 -14.68
N ALA A 25 -24.84 15.19 -14.02
CA ALA A 25 -24.39 16.53 -13.66
C ALA A 25 -23.84 16.64 -12.21
N ARG A 26 -23.94 15.57 -11.40
CA ARG A 26 -23.28 15.56 -10.09
C ARG A 26 -21.77 15.50 -10.31
N PRO A 27 -21.00 16.44 -9.77
CA PRO A 27 -19.54 16.34 -9.83
C PRO A 27 -19.17 15.02 -9.17
N HIS A 28 -18.62 14.12 -9.97
CA HIS A 28 -18.11 12.85 -9.50
C HIS A 28 -16.82 13.14 -8.73
N PHE A 29 -16.94 13.38 -7.44
CA PHE A 29 -15.75 13.47 -6.59
C PHE A 29 -15.10 12.08 -6.53
N PRO A 30 -13.82 11.96 -6.88
CA PRO A 30 -13.15 10.69 -6.74
C PRO A 30 -13.14 10.28 -5.25
N ASP A 31 -13.46 9.01 -4.97
CA ASP A 31 -13.29 8.43 -3.63
C ASP A 31 -11.79 8.23 -3.36
N ILE A 32 -11.14 9.27 -2.83
CA ILE A 32 -9.72 9.24 -2.50
C ILE A 32 -9.57 8.68 -1.10
N ARG A 33 -8.81 7.61 -0.96
CA ARG A 33 -8.50 6.95 0.31
C ARG A 33 -7.01 6.94 0.55
N THR A 34 -6.62 7.13 1.81
CA THR A 34 -5.26 6.99 2.29
C THR A 34 -5.20 5.87 3.32
N GLY A 35 -4.09 5.15 3.36
CA GLY A 35 -3.83 4.13 4.37
C GLY A 35 -2.45 4.33 4.97
N ASN A 36 -2.32 4.01 6.24
CA ASN A 36 -1.05 3.96 6.96
C ASN A 36 -0.80 2.53 7.40
N GLY A 37 0.46 2.12 7.38
CA GLY A 37 0.94 0.89 7.99
C GLY A 37 2.19 1.17 8.80
N TYR A 38 2.35 0.44 9.87
CA TYR A 38 3.52 0.49 10.73
C TYR A 38 3.89 -0.92 11.12
N ASP A 39 5.16 -1.25 11.02
CA ASP A 39 5.70 -2.53 11.48
C ASP A 39 7.09 -2.34 12.07
N VAL A 40 7.50 -3.26 12.93
CA VAL A 40 8.80 -3.24 13.57
C VAL A 40 9.30 -4.66 13.77
N HIS A 41 10.56 -4.89 13.42
CA HIS A 41 11.23 -6.17 13.59
C HIS A 41 12.52 -6.03 14.37
N ALA A 42 12.75 -6.94 15.30
CA ALA A 42 14.04 -7.03 16.00
C ALA A 42 15.10 -7.62 15.08
N PHE A 43 16.36 -7.28 15.36
CA PHE A 43 17.50 -7.94 14.74
C PHE A 43 17.83 -9.26 15.44
N GLU A 44 18.24 -10.25 14.64
CA GLU A 44 18.82 -11.51 15.12
C GLU A 44 20.08 -11.86 14.28
N PRO A 45 20.90 -12.83 14.67
CA PRO A 45 22.08 -13.23 13.90
C PRO A 45 21.74 -13.63 12.47
N GLY A 46 22.48 -13.11 11.50
CA GLY A 46 22.22 -13.36 10.07
C GLY A 46 23.33 -12.78 9.21
N ASP A 47 23.12 -12.71 7.91
CA ASP A 47 24.07 -12.25 6.91
C ASP A 47 23.49 -11.19 5.95
N HIS A 48 22.17 -10.90 6.10
CA HIS A 48 21.49 -9.90 5.29
C HIS A 48 20.16 -9.49 5.91
N VAL A 49 19.64 -8.36 5.46
CA VAL A 49 18.27 -7.93 5.69
C VAL A 49 17.52 -7.82 4.35
N MET A 50 16.22 -8.09 4.38
CA MET A 50 15.31 -7.74 3.30
C MET A 50 14.64 -6.41 3.64
N LEU A 51 14.73 -5.44 2.73
CA LEU A 51 14.08 -4.13 2.90
C LEU A 51 13.50 -3.67 1.56
N CYS A 52 12.19 -3.48 1.53
CA CYS A 52 11.44 -3.04 0.35
C CYS A 52 11.76 -3.87 -0.91
N GLY A 53 11.85 -5.19 -0.75
CA GLY A 53 12.12 -6.15 -1.81
C GLY A 53 13.59 -6.28 -2.21
N VAL A 54 14.50 -5.63 -1.49
CA VAL A 54 15.94 -5.64 -1.79
C VAL A 54 16.72 -6.36 -0.70
N ARG A 55 17.54 -7.33 -1.10
CA ARG A 55 18.48 -8.01 -0.21
C ARG A 55 19.72 -7.16 0.00
N ILE A 56 19.99 -6.80 1.24
CA ILE A 56 21.11 -5.95 1.64
C ILE A 56 22.02 -6.74 2.58
N ALA A 57 23.31 -6.86 2.24
CA ALA A 57 24.30 -7.51 3.10
C ALA A 57 24.38 -6.77 4.45
N HIS A 58 24.32 -7.54 5.54
CA HIS A 58 24.35 -7.03 6.90
C HIS A 58 24.79 -8.15 7.84
N ASP A 59 25.38 -7.85 8.99
CA ASP A 59 25.82 -8.84 9.98
C ASP A 59 24.68 -9.40 10.86
N LYS A 60 23.45 -8.97 10.59
CA LYS A 60 22.22 -9.42 11.23
C LYS A 60 21.11 -9.54 10.18
N LYS A 61 20.05 -10.25 10.51
CA LYS A 61 18.80 -10.29 9.77
C LYS A 61 17.66 -9.78 10.64
N LEU A 62 16.53 -9.46 10.02
CA LEU A 62 15.30 -9.18 10.76
C LEU A 62 14.63 -10.49 11.18
N SER A 63 14.07 -10.50 12.39
CA SER A 63 13.34 -11.65 12.93
C SER A 63 11.90 -11.61 12.47
N GLY A 64 11.39 -12.71 11.92
CA GLY A 64 10.01 -12.81 11.48
C GLY A 64 9.67 -14.18 10.92
N HIS A 65 8.38 -14.42 10.63
CA HIS A 65 7.89 -15.67 10.06
C HIS A 65 8.12 -15.80 8.55
N SER A 66 8.14 -14.66 7.84
CA SER A 66 8.43 -14.53 6.41
C SER A 66 9.92 -14.23 6.19
N ASP A 67 10.27 -13.59 5.10
CA ASP A 67 11.60 -12.97 4.90
C ASP A 67 11.82 -11.71 5.76
N ALA A 68 10.82 -11.36 6.59
CA ALA A 68 10.82 -10.25 7.54
C ALA A 68 11.10 -8.88 6.92
N ASP A 69 10.68 -8.64 5.66
CA ASP A 69 10.76 -7.33 5.04
C ASP A 69 9.76 -6.36 5.69
N VAL A 70 10.22 -5.65 6.70
CA VAL A 70 9.41 -4.74 7.52
C VAL A 70 8.79 -3.60 6.68
N GLY A 71 9.47 -3.16 5.63
CA GLY A 71 8.96 -2.13 4.72
C GLY A 71 7.77 -2.63 3.89
N LEU A 72 7.85 -3.87 3.40
CA LEU A 72 6.75 -4.49 2.66
C LEU A 72 5.58 -4.87 3.57
N HIS A 73 5.83 -5.26 4.82
CA HIS A 73 4.77 -5.52 5.79
C HIS A 73 3.97 -4.25 6.08
N ALA A 74 4.64 -3.15 6.41
CA ALA A 74 3.99 -1.87 6.63
C ALA A 74 3.21 -1.39 5.38
N LEU A 75 3.77 -1.59 4.18
CA LEU A 75 3.09 -1.24 2.93
C LEU A 75 1.85 -2.11 2.70
N THR A 76 1.91 -3.40 3.02
CA THR A 76 0.77 -4.31 2.94
C THR A 76 -0.39 -3.81 3.81
N ASP A 77 -0.13 -3.47 5.06
CA ASP A 77 -1.12 -2.93 5.98
C ASP A 77 -1.70 -1.59 5.49
N ALA A 78 -0.84 -0.71 4.97
CA ALA A 78 -1.29 0.55 4.39
C ALA A 78 -2.28 0.35 3.23
N LEU A 79 -2.03 -0.62 2.35
CA LEU A 79 -2.91 -0.96 1.24
C LEU A 79 -4.24 -1.55 1.73
N LEU A 80 -4.19 -2.52 2.65
CA LEU A 80 -5.38 -3.13 3.24
C LEU A 80 -6.25 -2.10 3.97
N ALA A 81 -5.63 -1.15 4.68
CA ALA A 81 -6.32 -0.07 5.38
C ALA A 81 -7.17 0.79 4.44
N THR A 82 -6.73 1.07 3.20
CA THR A 82 -7.53 1.83 2.22
C THR A 82 -8.86 1.15 1.89
N CYS A 83 -8.92 -0.15 2.09
CA CYS A 83 -10.08 -0.99 1.79
C CYS A 83 -10.86 -1.40 3.04
N GLY A 84 -10.39 -1.08 4.26
CA GLY A 84 -10.96 -1.63 5.49
C GLY A 84 -10.91 -3.16 5.49
N ALA A 85 -9.80 -3.73 4.99
CA ALA A 85 -9.66 -5.17 4.76
C ALA A 85 -8.87 -5.90 5.88
N GLY A 86 -8.71 -5.28 7.04
CA GLY A 86 -7.92 -5.84 8.13
C GLY A 86 -6.43 -5.55 7.94
N ASP A 87 -5.59 -6.47 8.37
CA ASP A 87 -4.14 -6.38 8.41
C ASP A 87 -3.46 -7.62 7.79
N ILE A 88 -2.14 -7.60 7.72
CA ILE A 88 -1.33 -8.70 7.20
C ILE A 88 -1.61 -10.02 7.96
N GLY A 89 -1.79 -9.96 9.27
CA GLY A 89 -2.07 -11.13 10.10
C GLY A 89 -3.44 -11.78 9.82
N THR A 90 -4.42 -10.99 9.38
CA THR A 90 -5.74 -11.46 8.97
C THR A 90 -5.67 -12.27 7.68
N HIS A 91 -4.85 -11.86 6.72
CA HIS A 91 -4.71 -12.51 5.41
C HIS A 91 -3.66 -13.62 5.39
N PHE A 92 -2.61 -13.46 6.19
CA PHE A 92 -1.44 -14.35 6.23
C PHE A 92 -1.11 -14.72 7.68
N PRO A 93 -1.99 -15.50 8.35
CA PRO A 93 -1.83 -15.79 9.76
C PRO A 93 -0.51 -16.53 10.02
N PRO A 94 0.30 -16.08 11.00
CA PRO A 94 1.57 -16.72 11.35
C PRO A 94 1.44 -18.17 11.78
N SER A 95 0.24 -18.60 12.19
CA SER A 95 -0.07 -19.99 12.52
C SER A 95 -0.16 -20.92 11.32
N ASP A 96 -0.26 -20.38 10.11
CA ASP A 96 -0.32 -21.16 8.87
C ASP A 96 1.09 -21.43 8.35
N PRO A 97 1.53 -22.70 8.32
CA PRO A 97 2.88 -23.07 7.91
C PRO A 97 3.26 -22.66 6.49
N GLN A 98 2.27 -22.45 5.60
CA GLN A 98 2.52 -22.05 4.22
C GLN A 98 3.25 -20.70 4.10
N TRP A 99 3.09 -19.82 5.09
CA TRP A 99 3.71 -18.48 5.10
C TRP A 99 5.08 -18.45 5.75
N LYS A 100 5.55 -19.57 6.29
CA LYS A 100 6.87 -19.66 6.91
C LYS A 100 7.96 -19.51 5.84
N GLY A 101 8.75 -18.44 5.97
CA GLY A 101 9.79 -18.09 4.99
C GLY A 101 9.26 -17.54 3.66
N ALA A 102 7.96 -17.20 3.59
CA ALA A 102 7.39 -16.62 2.38
C ALA A 102 8.04 -15.26 2.07
N ALA A 103 8.17 -14.96 0.80
CA ALA A 103 8.67 -13.67 0.35
C ALA A 103 7.58 -12.60 0.51
N SER A 104 7.88 -11.49 1.19
CA SER A 104 6.91 -10.47 1.57
C SER A 104 6.32 -9.70 0.37
N HIS A 105 6.93 -9.77 -0.82
CA HIS A 105 6.33 -9.20 -2.02
C HIS A 105 4.96 -9.82 -2.34
N LEU A 106 4.75 -11.11 -2.01
CA LEU A 106 3.46 -11.79 -2.19
C LEU A 106 2.34 -11.11 -1.39
N PHE A 107 2.66 -10.59 -0.22
CA PHE A 107 1.70 -9.90 0.64
C PHE A 107 1.29 -8.56 0.06
N VAL A 108 2.27 -7.79 -0.45
CA VAL A 108 2.01 -6.51 -1.15
C VAL A 108 1.17 -6.72 -2.40
N GLU A 109 1.52 -7.70 -3.22
CA GLU A 109 0.80 -8.02 -4.46
C GLU A 109 -0.66 -8.43 -4.17
N HIS A 110 -0.88 -9.24 -3.13
CA HIS A 110 -2.22 -9.62 -2.67
C HIS A 110 -3.03 -8.39 -2.23
N ALA A 111 -2.47 -7.55 -1.38
CA ALA A 111 -3.14 -6.33 -0.92
C ALA A 111 -3.44 -5.38 -2.10
N ALA A 112 -2.50 -5.22 -3.02
CA ALA A 112 -2.71 -4.43 -4.24
C ALA A 112 -3.81 -5.03 -5.13
N ALA A 113 -3.92 -6.36 -5.21
CA ALA A 113 -5.01 -7.03 -5.93
C ALA A 113 -6.38 -6.75 -5.29
N ILE A 114 -6.47 -6.70 -3.96
CA ILE A 114 -7.70 -6.32 -3.24
C ILE A 114 -8.12 -4.89 -3.59
N VAL A 115 -7.18 -3.94 -3.57
CA VAL A 115 -7.45 -2.54 -3.97
C VAL A 115 -8.03 -2.49 -5.39
N ARG A 116 -7.38 -3.17 -6.35
CA ARG A 116 -7.83 -3.20 -7.76
C ARG A 116 -9.17 -3.92 -7.91
N GLY A 117 -9.37 -5.04 -7.22
CA GLY A 117 -10.61 -5.80 -7.25
C GLY A 117 -11.83 -5.00 -6.77
N ARG A 118 -11.60 -3.96 -5.96
CA ARG A 118 -12.61 -2.99 -5.52
C ARG A 118 -12.74 -1.77 -6.46
N GLY A 119 -12.11 -1.81 -7.62
CA GLY A 119 -12.12 -0.72 -8.60
C GLY A 119 -11.16 0.43 -8.24
N GLY A 120 -10.32 0.25 -7.23
CA GLY A 120 -9.33 1.24 -6.82
C GLY A 120 -8.10 1.26 -7.71
N ARG A 121 -7.40 2.41 -7.70
CA ARG A 121 -6.10 2.59 -8.33
C ARG A 121 -5.12 3.13 -7.31
N ILE A 122 -3.98 2.48 -7.15
CA ILE A 122 -2.90 2.97 -6.29
C ILE A 122 -2.28 4.20 -6.98
N ALA A 123 -2.35 5.34 -6.32
CA ALA A 123 -1.85 6.60 -6.88
C ALA A 123 -0.36 6.79 -6.63
N ASN A 124 0.10 6.45 -5.44
CA ASN A 124 1.50 6.53 -5.01
C ASN A 124 1.71 5.67 -3.75
N ALA A 125 2.97 5.44 -3.42
CA ALA A 125 3.37 4.87 -2.13
C ALA A 125 4.57 5.62 -1.57
N ASP A 126 4.60 5.81 -0.26
CA ASP A 126 5.68 6.47 0.47
C ASP A 126 6.07 5.62 1.68
N VAL A 127 7.31 5.16 1.72
CA VAL A 127 7.86 4.32 2.79
C VAL A 127 8.98 5.06 3.48
N THR A 128 8.89 5.15 4.81
CA THR A 128 9.96 5.68 5.64
C THR A 128 10.56 4.56 6.47
N LEU A 129 11.83 4.26 6.25
CA LEU A 129 12.60 3.29 7.04
C LEU A 129 13.29 4.01 8.18
N ILE A 130 13.04 3.57 9.42
CA ILE A 130 13.66 4.13 10.62
C ILE A 130 14.66 3.11 11.13
N CYS A 131 15.95 3.35 10.92
CA CYS A 131 17.01 2.44 11.33
C CYS A 131 18.38 3.12 11.34
N GLU A 132 19.25 2.68 12.25
CA GLU A 132 20.66 3.11 12.28
C GLU A 132 21.47 2.45 11.15
N ALA A 133 21.16 1.19 10.85
CA ALA A 133 21.76 0.36 9.81
C ALA A 133 20.73 -0.62 9.22
N PRO A 134 20.93 -1.05 7.95
CA PRO A 134 21.92 -0.60 6.99
C PRO A 134 21.67 0.82 6.48
N LYS A 135 22.65 1.41 5.77
CA LYS A 135 22.43 2.69 5.07
C LYS A 135 21.51 2.49 3.86
N VAL A 136 20.31 3.03 3.94
CA VAL A 136 19.26 2.86 2.90
C VAL A 136 19.57 3.60 1.60
N GLY A 137 20.23 4.77 1.68
CA GLY A 137 20.47 5.64 0.53
C GLY A 137 21.00 4.95 -0.73
N PRO A 138 22.07 4.13 -0.65
CA PRO A 138 22.62 3.42 -1.82
C PRO A 138 21.63 2.43 -2.48
N HIS A 139 20.68 1.91 -1.72
CA HIS A 139 19.73 0.88 -2.17
C HIS A 139 18.39 1.45 -2.64
N ARG A 140 18.14 2.76 -2.40
CA ARG A 140 16.89 3.43 -2.74
C ARG A 140 16.44 3.23 -4.18
N PRO A 141 17.31 3.35 -5.21
CA PRO A 141 16.87 3.12 -6.60
C PRO A 141 16.32 1.72 -6.83
N ALA A 142 16.99 0.68 -6.29
CA ALA A 142 16.54 -0.70 -6.41
C ALA A 142 15.21 -0.94 -5.68
N MET A 143 15.06 -0.40 -4.47
CA MET A 143 13.81 -0.45 -3.70
C MET A 143 12.65 0.24 -4.45
N THR A 144 12.90 1.41 -5.03
CA THR A 144 11.91 2.14 -5.83
C THR A 144 11.44 1.31 -7.02
N THR A 145 12.37 0.68 -7.73
CA THR A 145 12.03 -0.22 -8.85
C THR A 145 11.21 -1.41 -8.39
N ALA A 146 11.64 -2.10 -7.33
CA ALA A 146 10.93 -3.26 -6.80
C ALA A 146 9.49 -2.93 -6.38
N LEU A 147 9.28 -1.82 -5.65
CA LEU A 147 7.94 -1.39 -5.26
C LEU A 147 7.09 -0.98 -6.47
N ALA A 148 7.66 -0.30 -7.45
CA ALA A 148 6.95 0.10 -8.67
C ALA A 148 6.44 -1.13 -9.45
N GLU A 149 7.25 -2.17 -9.54
CA GLU A 149 6.88 -3.46 -10.16
C GLU A 149 5.76 -4.15 -9.39
N MET A 150 5.89 -4.34 -8.06
CA MET A 150 4.87 -4.96 -7.21
C MET A 150 3.52 -4.23 -7.27
N LEU A 151 3.57 -2.90 -7.29
CA LEU A 151 2.38 -2.06 -7.29
C LEU A 151 1.85 -1.77 -8.71
N HIS A 152 2.57 -2.14 -9.77
CA HIS A 152 2.28 -1.79 -11.17
C HIS A 152 1.98 -0.29 -11.35
N ILE A 153 2.84 0.55 -10.79
CA ILE A 153 2.81 2.01 -10.96
C ILE A 153 4.18 2.51 -11.38
N SER A 154 4.22 3.73 -11.88
CA SER A 154 5.47 4.34 -12.34
C SER A 154 6.42 4.64 -11.17
N PRO A 155 7.75 4.46 -11.31
CA PRO A 155 8.72 4.68 -10.24
C PRO A 155 8.67 6.08 -9.62
N GLU A 156 8.31 7.11 -10.38
CA GLU A 156 8.16 8.48 -9.84
C GLU A 156 7.00 8.63 -8.84
N ARG A 157 6.16 7.61 -8.70
CA ARG A 157 5.08 7.53 -7.70
C ARG A 157 5.48 6.81 -6.43
N ILE A 158 6.74 6.37 -6.35
CA ILE A 158 7.31 5.70 -5.17
C ILE A 158 8.29 6.64 -4.49
N SER A 159 8.10 6.82 -3.20
CA SER A 159 9.05 7.53 -2.32
C SER A 159 9.61 6.59 -1.28
N ILE A 160 10.94 6.51 -1.18
CA ILE A 160 11.66 5.80 -0.12
C ILE A 160 12.47 6.81 0.67
N LYS A 161 12.20 6.91 1.94
CA LYS A 161 12.90 7.79 2.89
C LYS A 161 13.55 6.96 3.98
N ALA A 162 14.59 7.49 4.57
CA ALA A 162 15.25 6.88 5.72
C ALA A 162 15.61 7.94 6.74
N THR A 163 15.47 7.60 7.99
CA THR A 163 15.88 8.40 9.14
C THR A 163 16.35 7.49 10.28
N THR A 164 16.89 8.09 11.33
CA THR A 164 17.16 7.41 12.59
C THR A 164 16.22 7.94 13.66
N ASN A 165 16.19 7.30 14.82
CA ASN A 165 15.54 7.85 16.00
C ASN A 165 16.48 8.71 16.86
N GLU A 166 17.66 9.08 16.34
CA GLU A 166 18.65 9.85 17.10
C GLU A 166 19.01 9.20 18.48
N LYS A 167 18.97 7.86 18.54
CA LYS A 167 19.13 7.05 19.76
C LYS A 167 18.03 7.28 20.80
N LEU A 168 16.87 7.79 20.40
CA LEU A 168 15.71 7.94 21.24
C LEU A 168 14.79 6.72 21.12
N GLY A 169 14.17 6.31 22.24
CA GLY A 169 13.22 5.20 22.24
C GLY A 169 13.89 3.83 22.18
N PHE A 170 13.22 2.89 21.52
CA PHE A 170 13.59 1.47 21.46
C PHE A 170 14.13 1.01 20.09
N ILE A 171 14.21 1.90 19.13
CA ILE A 171 14.70 1.63 17.76
C ILE A 171 16.16 2.05 17.65
#